data_3adc76773217d875bd716a411fb639bd
#
_entry.id   3adc76773217d875bd716a411fb639bd
#
_cell.length_a   1.000
_cell.length_b   1.000
_cell.length_c   1.000
_cell.angle_alpha   90.00
_cell.angle_beta   90.00
_cell.angle_gamma   90.00
#
_symmetry.space_group_name_H-M   'P 1'
#
loop_
_entity.id
_entity.type
_entity.pdbx_description
1 polymer ?
#
loop_
_entity_poly.entity_id
_entity_poly.type
_entity_poly.pdbx_seq_one_letter_code
_entity_poly.pdbx_strand_id
1 'polypeptide(L)'
;TQRKTTLTNILRAAEMLKYYEGPGLKESEEIFNAAMLSYQAGEISFAEMYQFYTQAIDIRKNYLQSLNEYNQAVIQYNYFINQ
;
A
#
# COMPACT_ATOMS: atom_id res chain seq x y z
N THR A 1 4.13 -26.88 -9.43
CA THR A 1 2.71 -27.21 -9.23
C THR A 1 1.91 -25.98 -8.81
N GLN A 2 0.62 -26.02 -9.02
CA GLN A 2 -0.28 -24.92 -8.66
C GLN A 2 -0.22 -24.59 -7.17
N ARG A 3 -0.13 -25.60 -6.33
CA ARG A 3 -0.06 -25.42 -4.88
C ARG A 3 1.19 -24.63 -4.47
N LYS A 4 2.33 -25.00 -5.04
CA LYS A 4 3.60 -24.33 -4.77
C LYS A 4 3.58 -22.88 -5.26
N THR A 5 3.04 -22.66 -6.45
CA THR A 5 2.90 -21.32 -7.03
C THR A 5 1.98 -20.45 -6.17
N THR A 6 0.86 -21.01 -5.69
CA THR A 6 -0.10 -20.30 -4.84
C THR A 6 0.55 -19.90 -3.52
N LEU A 7 1.33 -20.80 -2.91
CA LEU A 7 2.04 -20.49 -1.67
C LEU A 7 3.07 -19.37 -1.88
N THR A 8 3.82 -19.42 -2.99
CA THR A 8 4.77 -18.38 -3.34
C THR A 8 4.06 -17.03 -3.51
N ASN A 9 2.88 -17.03 -4.12
CA ASN A 9 2.08 -15.81 -4.29
C ASN A 9 1.63 -15.22 -2.96
N ILE A 10 1.24 -16.09 -2.01
CA ILE A 10 0.87 -15.63 -0.66
C ILE A 10 2.06 -14.96 0.02
N LEU A 11 3.23 -15.59 -0.03
CA LEU A 11 4.42 -15.05 0.61
C LEU A 11 4.81 -13.70 0.02
N ARG A 12 4.75 -13.57 -1.31
CA ARG A 12 5.03 -12.31 -2.00
C ARG A 12 4.03 -11.24 -1.61
N ALA A 13 2.73 -11.58 -1.63
CA ALA A 13 1.67 -10.65 -1.27
C ALA A 13 1.79 -10.22 0.19
N ALA A 14 2.17 -11.14 1.09
CA ALA A 14 2.39 -10.83 2.50
C ALA A 14 3.53 -9.83 2.69
N GLU A 15 4.63 -9.99 1.94
CA GLU A 15 5.75 -9.06 2.00
C GLU A 15 5.36 -7.66 1.53
N MET A 16 4.61 -7.59 0.42
CA MET A 16 4.13 -6.30 -0.10
C MET A 16 3.19 -5.63 0.89
N LEU A 17 2.26 -6.39 1.45
CA LEU A 17 1.32 -5.89 2.43
C LEU A 17 2.05 -5.35 3.66
N LYS A 18 3.03 -6.08 4.14
CA LYS A 18 3.81 -5.68 5.30
C LYS A 18 4.55 -4.37 5.06
N TYR A 19 5.11 -4.20 3.85
CA TYR A 19 5.78 -2.96 3.48
C TYR A 19 4.82 -1.77 3.52
N TYR A 20 3.65 -1.90 2.88
CA TYR A 20 2.68 -0.80 2.82
C TYR A 20 2.01 -0.55 4.17
N GLU A 21 1.73 -1.59 4.93
CA GLU A 21 1.08 -1.46 6.24
C GLU A 21 1.97 -0.73 7.25
N GLY A 22 3.27 -0.99 7.23
CA GLY A 22 4.22 -0.36 8.13
C GLY A 22 4.82 0.90 7.54
N PRO A 23 5.98 0.79 6.84
CA PRO A 23 6.69 1.99 6.36
C PRO A 23 5.91 2.78 5.32
N GLY A 24 5.12 2.11 4.47
CA GLY A 24 4.39 2.80 3.40
C GLY A 24 3.35 3.77 3.93
N LEU A 25 2.48 3.32 4.84
CA LEU A 25 1.46 4.19 5.42
C LEU A 25 2.06 5.31 6.26
N LYS A 26 3.15 5.02 6.97
CA LYS A 26 3.86 6.03 7.74
C LYS A 26 4.43 7.10 6.83
N GLU A 27 5.05 6.70 5.72
CA GLU A 27 5.56 7.62 4.72
C GLU A 27 4.45 8.50 4.13
N SER A 28 3.30 7.90 3.80
CA SER A 28 2.13 8.62 3.31
C SER A 28 1.69 9.71 4.29
N GLU A 29 1.61 9.39 5.56
CA GLU A 29 1.22 10.33 6.59
C GLU A 29 2.24 11.46 6.74
N GLU A 30 3.52 11.14 6.72
CA GLU A 30 4.59 12.12 6.79
C GLU A 30 4.59 13.08 5.60
N ILE A 31 4.38 12.55 4.39
CA ILE A 31 4.29 13.37 3.17
C ILE A 31 3.12 14.34 3.28
N PHE A 32 1.95 13.84 3.67
CA PHE A 32 0.75 14.66 3.79
C PHE A 32 0.96 15.78 4.81
N ASN A 33 1.43 15.43 6.01
CA ASN A 33 1.61 16.39 7.09
C ASN A 33 2.66 17.47 6.73
N ALA A 34 3.79 17.05 6.14
CA ALA A 34 4.82 17.98 5.73
C ALA A 34 4.32 18.93 4.65
N ALA A 35 3.58 18.43 3.67
CA ALA A 35 3.02 19.24 2.60
C ALA A 35 2.01 20.28 3.14
N MET A 36 1.16 19.86 4.07
CA MET A 36 0.18 20.77 4.67
C MET A 36 0.86 21.88 5.47
N LEU A 37 1.87 21.54 6.26
CA LEU A 37 2.61 22.54 7.03
C LEU A 37 3.33 23.52 6.12
N SER A 38 3.99 23.02 5.08
CA SER A 38 4.71 23.89 4.13
C SER A 38 3.76 24.79 3.37
N TYR A 39 2.58 24.28 3.00
CA TYR A 39 1.57 25.08 2.34
C TYR A 39 1.05 26.18 3.26
N GLN A 40 0.73 25.86 4.50
CA GLN A 40 0.23 26.83 5.49
C GLN A 40 1.27 27.91 5.80
N ALA A 41 2.55 27.55 5.76
CA ALA A 41 3.65 28.47 5.97
C ALA A 41 3.98 29.32 4.74
N GLY A 42 3.31 29.07 3.62
CA GLY A 42 3.55 29.79 2.38
C GLY A 42 4.82 29.38 1.65
N GLU A 43 5.41 28.24 2.01
CA GLU A 43 6.66 27.76 1.42
C GLU A 43 6.46 27.06 0.08
N ILE A 44 5.29 26.46 -0.13
CA ILE A 44 4.94 25.82 -1.38
C ILE A 44 3.58 26.30 -1.86
N SER A 45 3.35 26.17 -3.17
CA SER A 45 2.10 26.56 -3.80
C SER A 45 1.02 25.49 -3.55
N PHE A 46 -0.24 25.87 -3.82
CA PHE A 46 -1.34 24.89 -3.77
C PHE A 46 -1.09 23.73 -4.74
N ALA A 47 -0.60 24.01 -5.95
CA ALA A 47 -0.32 22.95 -6.93
C ALA A 47 0.73 21.97 -6.42
N GLU A 48 1.78 22.47 -5.77
CA GLU A 48 2.81 21.63 -5.19
C GLU A 48 2.25 20.79 -4.03
N MET A 49 1.46 21.42 -3.17
CA MET A 49 0.79 20.71 -2.07
C MET A 49 -0.11 19.60 -2.61
N TYR A 50 -0.85 19.88 -3.67
CA TYR A 50 -1.74 18.88 -4.29
C TYR A 50 -0.96 17.71 -4.86
N GLN A 51 0.22 17.96 -5.45
CA GLN A 51 1.07 16.86 -5.95
C GLN A 51 1.51 15.94 -4.81
N PHE A 52 1.93 16.50 -3.68
CA PHE A 52 2.29 15.68 -2.52
C PHE A 52 1.09 14.94 -1.96
N TYR A 53 -0.06 15.58 -1.94
CA TYR A 53 -1.30 14.97 -1.50
C TYR A 53 -1.65 13.75 -2.36
N THR A 54 -1.52 13.87 -3.69
CA THR A 54 -1.76 12.73 -4.59
C THR A 54 -0.77 11.60 -4.37
N GLN A 55 0.50 11.90 -4.10
CA GLN A 55 1.48 10.88 -3.76
C GLN A 55 1.09 10.10 -2.50
N ALA A 56 0.63 10.80 -1.48
CA ALA A 56 0.18 10.18 -0.24
C ALA A 56 -1.04 9.28 -0.48
N ILE A 57 -1.97 9.73 -1.32
CA ILE A 57 -3.15 8.94 -1.68
C ILE A 57 -2.75 7.68 -2.44
N ASP A 58 -1.79 7.79 -3.37
CA ASP A 58 -1.32 6.65 -4.16
C ASP A 58 -0.71 5.57 -3.26
N ILE A 59 0.03 5.96 -2.24
CA ILE A 59 0.59 5.01 -1.28
C ILE A 59 -0.54 4.27 -0.55
N ARG A 60 -1.59 4.98 -0.14
CA ARG A 60 -2.76 4.38 0.51
C ARG A 60 -3.52 3.44 -0.42
N LYS A 61 -3.68 3.82 -1.68
CA LYS A 61 -4.29 2.96 -2.70
C LYS A 61 -3.49 1.68 -2.86
N ASN A 62 -2.17 1.79 -2.93
CA ASN A 62 -1.29 0.63 -3.06
C ASN A 62 -1.41 -0.30 -1.86
N TYR A 63 -1.56 0.26 -0.66
CA TYR A 63 -1.81 -0.54 0.53
C TYR A 63 -3.12 -1.34 0.41
N LEU A 64 -4.20 -0.68 0.03
CA LEU A 64 -5.50 -1.34 -0.12
C LEU A 64 -5.46 -2.41 -1.20
N GLN A 65 -4.78 -2.13 -2.30
CA GLN A 65 -4.59 -3.11 -3.38
C GLN A 65 -3.80 -4.32 -2.89
N SER A 66 -2.72 -4.09 -2.15
CA SER A 66 -1.89 -5.16 -1.59
C SER A 66 -2.68 -6.01 -0.59
N LEU A 67 -3.53 -5.37 0.22
CA LEU A 67 -4.40 -6.08 1.14
C LEU A 67 -5.37 -6.99 0.39
N ASN A 68 -5.99 -6.47 -0.67
CA ASN A 68 -6.90 -7.24 -1.49
C ASN A 68 -6.19 -8.42 -2.17
N GLU A 69 -5.01 -8.19 -2.72
CA GLU A 69 -4.21 -9.25 -3.36
C GLU A 69 -3.83 -10.34 -2.37
N TYR A 70 -3.45 -9.95 -1.16
CA TYR A 70 -3.13 -10.91 -0.11
C TYR A 70 -4.35 -11.77 0.24
N ASN A 71 -5.50 -11.13 0.45
CA ASN A 71 -6.73 -11.83 0.76
C ASN A 71 -7.14 -12.79 -0.36
N GLN A 72 -7.00 -12.37 -1.61
CA GLN A 72 -7.29 -13.21 -2.76
C GLN A 72 -6.36 -14.43 -2.81
N ALA A 73 -5.08 -14.22 -2.55
CA ALA A 73 -4.11 -15.30 -2.56
C ALA A 73 -4.39 -16.34 -1.46
N VAL A 74 -4.78 -15.87 -0.27
CA VAL A 74 -5.13 -16.75 0.85
C VAL A 74 -6.38 -17.57 0.52
N ILE A 75 -7.38 -16.94 -0.08
CA ILE A 75 -8.61 -17.62 -0.49
C ILE A 75 -8.30 -18.72 -1.49
N GLN A 76 -7.47 -18.44 -2.49
CA GLN A 76 -7.07 -19.44 -3.49
C GLN A 76 -6.32 -20.61 -2.84
N TYR A 77 -5.40 -20.31 -1.93
CA TYR A 77 -4.66 -21.34 -1.24
C TYR A 77 -5.59 -22.27 -0.44
N ASN A 78 -6.53 -21.68 0.30
CA ASN A 78 -7.51 -22.45 1.07
C ASN A 78 -8.38 -23.31 0.16
N TYR A 79 -8.73 -22.80 -0.99
CA TYR A 79 -9.51 -23.58 -1.97
C TYR A 79 -8.75 -24.84 -2.41
N PHE A 80 -7.46 -24.71 -2.72
CA PHE A 80 -6.65 -25.84 -3.14
C PHE A 80 -6.42 -26.85 -2.03
N ILE A 81 -6.24 -26.38 -0.79
CA ILE A 81 -6.04 -27.28 0.35
C ILE A 81 -7.28 -28.12 0.62
N ASN A 82 -8.45 -27.54 0.49
CA ASN A 82 -9.73 -28.18 0.84
C ASN A 82 -10.29 -29.07 -0.27
N GLN A 83 -9.57 -29.21 -1.37
CA GLN A 83 -9.90 -30.17 -2.40
C GLN A 83 -9.18 -31.49 -2.15
#